data_0e9f9b2b5c6d26fe6e4407b8a68dc5fa
#
_entry.id   0e9f9b2b5c6d26fe6e4407b8a68dc5fa
#
_cell.length_a   1.000
_cell.length_b   1.000
_cell.length_c   1.000
_cell.angle_alpha   90.00
_cell.angle_beta   90.00
_cell.angle_gamma   90.00
#
_symmetry.space_group_name_H-M   'P 1'
#
loop_
_entity.id
_entity.type
_entity.pdbx_description
1 polymer ?
#
loop_
_entity_poly.entity_id
_entity_poly.type
_entity_poly.pdbx_seq_one_letter_code
_entity_poly.pdbx_strand_id
1 'polypeptide(L)'
;MWSGPRNLSTAMMYSFGNRPDFDIIDEPFYASYLHKTGINHPMRDEVIVSQPVDPNEVINNLLNRKCKSKSHCYQKHMTQHILDDFDLNWMKKFTNVFLIRHPARVIKSFGEKLNNASFADIGFKKQLHLFNYLSQTGQKPIIIDSFDIRKNPRSALECLCSEVGVKFMPEMLSWRKGGHKSDGVWAKHWYGAVHLSEGFSG
;
A
#
# COMPACT_ATOMS: atom_id res chain seq x y z
N MET A 1 3.32 4.42 -1.11
CA MET A 1 3.34 3.74 0.22
C MET A 1 3.60 2.26 0.02
N TRP A 2 4.70 1.78 0.56
CA TRP A 2 5.17 0.39 0.50
C TRP A 2 4.90 -0.31 1.83
N SER A 3 4.30 -1.49 1.82
CA SER A 3 4.06 -2.26 3.04
C SER A 3 4.02 -3.77 2.78
N GLY A 4 4.26 -4.55 3.81
CA GLY A 4 3.80 -5.93 3.86
C GLY A 4 2.31 -6.02 4.24
N PRO A 5 1.72 -7.22 4.23
CA PRO A 5 0.34 -7.42 4.65
C PRO A 5 0.13 -7.07 6.14
N ARG A 6 -1.08 -6.71 6.52
CA ARG A 6 -1.49 -6.45 7.92
C ARG A 6 -0.74 -5.28 8.61
N ASN A 7 -0.19 -4.36 7.84
CA ASN A 7 0.58 -3.20 8.32
C ASN A 7 -0.24 -1.90 8.39
N LEU A 8 -1.56 -1.94 8.39
CA LEU A 8 -2.43 -0.73 8.39
C LEU A 8 -2.49 0.02 7.04
N SER A 9 -1.95 -0.54 5.97
CA SER A 9 -1.83 0.14 4.66
C SER A 9 -3.16 0.55 4.04
N THR A 10 -4.23 -0.25 4.21
CA THR A 10 -5.56 0.09 3.70
C THR A 10 -6.17 1.25 4.48
N ALA A 11 -5.99 1.31 5.81
CA ALA A 11 -6.41 2.46 6.61
C ALA A 11 -5.68 3.74 6.19
N MET A 12 -4.37 3.66 5.91
CA MET A 12 -3.59 4.77 5.35
C MET A 12 -4.11 5.18 3.97
N MET A 13 -4.46 4.22 3.12
CA MET A 13 -5.07 4.51 1.81
C MET A 13 -6.40 5.25 1.97
N TYR A 14 -7.25 4.86 2.91
CA TYR A 14 -8.52 5.54 3.18
C TYR A 14 -8.31 6.94 3.75
N SER A 15 -7.34 7.10 4.66
CA SER A 15 -6.93 8.39 5.20
C SER A 15 -6.57 9.40 4.09
N PHE A 16 -5.70 8.99 3.16
CA PHE A 16 -5.36 9.81 2.00
C PHE A 16 -6.51 9.94 1.00
N GLY A 17 -7.33 8.90 0.85
CA GLY A 17 -8.50 8.88 -0.05
C GLY A 17 -9.61 9.84 0.39
N ASN A 18 -9.68 10.16 1.69
CA ASN A 18 -10.64 11.12 2.24
C ASN A 18 -10.25 12.59 1.99
N ARG A 19 -9.03 12.84 1.50
CA ARG A 19 -8.58 14.17 1.07
C ARG A 19 -9.19 14.55 -0.29
N PRO A 20 -9.55 15.81 -0.50
CA PRO A 20 -10.06 16.27 -1.80
C PRO A 20 -9.00 16.33 -2.89
N ASP A 21 -7.70 16.44 -2.51
CA ASP A 21 -6.57 16.69 -3.41
C ASP A 21 -5.77 15.43 -3.80
N PHE A 22 -6.19 14.22 -3.34
CA PHE A 22 -5.53 12.95 -3.67
C PHE A 22 -6.40 12.02 -4.50
N ASP A 23 -5.85 11.52 -5.62
CA ASP A 23 -6.32 10.30 -6.27
C ASP A 23 -5.68 9.07 -5.62
N ILE A 24 -6.35 7.93 -5.68
CA ILE A 24 -5.90 6.68 -5.05
C ILE A 24 -5.68 5.61 -6.12
N ILE A 25 -4.59 4.85 -5.96
CA ILE A 25 -4.32 3.61 -6.70
C ILE A 25 -4.06 2.51 -5.67
N ASP A 26 -4.86 1.46 -5.74
CA ASP A 26 -4.77 0.31 -4.84
C ASP A 26 -4.06 -0.85 -5.55
N GLU A 27 -2.96 -1.31 -4.99
CA GLU A 27 -2.17 -2.50 -5.34
C GLU A 27 -2.02 -2.77 -6.87
N PRO A 28 -1.44 -1.84 -7.64
CA PRO A 28 -1.46 -1.91 -9.11
C PRO A 28 -0.71 -3.10 -9.71
N PHE A 29 0.17 -3.76 -8.95
CA PHE A 29 0.93 -4.94 -9.39
C PHE A 29 0.32 -6.27 -8.98
N TYR A 30 -0.89 -6.29 -8.40
CA TYR A 30 -1.44 -7.53 -7.87
C TYR A 30 -1.73 -8.56 -8.97
N ALA A 31 -2.33 -8.13 -10.09
CA ALA A 31 -2.57 -9.03 -11.22
C ALA A 31 -1.27 -9.54 -11.85
N SER A 32 -0.25 -8.68 -12.02
CA SER A 32 1.08 -9.09 -12.51
C SER A 32 1.71 -10.14 -11.60
N TYR A 33 1.65 -9.94 -10.28
CA TYR A 33 2.14 -10.89 -9.29
C TYR A 33 1.45 -12.24 -9.39
N LEU A 34 0.11 -12.26 -9.38
CA LEU A 34 -0.66 -13.51 -9.44
C LEU A 34 -0.48 -14.24 -10.76
N HIS A 35 -0.40 -13.52 -11.87
CA HIS A 35 -0.18 -14.09 -13.20
C HIS A 35 1.19 -14.78 -13.29
N LYS A 36 2.25 -14.07 -12.88
CA LYS A 36 3.64 -14.57 -12.96
C LYS A 36 3.95 -15.71 -11.98
N THR A 37 3.40 -15.65 -10.78
CA THR A 37 3.69 -16.64 -9.74
C THR A 37 2.79 -17.87 -9.80
N GLY A 38 1.61 -17.76 -10.39
CA GLY A 38 0.59 -18.82 -10.38
C GLY A 38 -0.03 -19.09 -9.00
N ILE A 39 0.28 -18.26 -7.98
CA ILE A 39 -0.24 -18.46 -6.62
C ILE A 39 -1.77 -18.37 -6.61
N ASN A 40 -2.40 -19.32 -5.94
CA ASN A 40 -3.85 -19.37 -5.81
C ASN A 40 -4.31 -18.52 -4.60
N HIS A 41 -4.33 -17.20 -4.76
CA HIS A 41 -4.95 -16.30 -3.80
C HIS A 41 -6.47 -16.24 -3.98
N PRO A 42 -7.22 -15.93 -2.90
CA PRO A 42 -8.64 -15.64 -3.02
C PRO A 42 -8.91 -14.57 -4.07
N MET A 43 -9.93 -14.79 -4.92
CA MET A 43 -10.32 -13.90 -6.02
C MET A 43 -9.25 -13.72 -7.11
N ARG A 44 -8.36 -14.71 -7.29
CA ARG A 44 -7.25 -14.66 -8.24
C ARG A 44 -7.70 -14.26 -9.65
N ASP A 45 -8.71 -14.92 -10.16
CA ASP A 45 -9.13 -14.72 -11.55
C ASP A 45 -9.78 -13.35 -11.76
N GLU A 46 -10.57 -12.89 -10.81
CA GLU A 46 -11.14 -11.53 -10.82
C GLU A 46 -10.04 -10.46 -10.75
N VAL A 47 -9.00 -10.67 -9.94
CA VAL A 47 -7.85 -9.76 -9.87
C VAL A 47 -7.12 -9.70 -11.21
N ILE A 48 -6.83 -10.86 -11.83
CA ILE A 48 -6.11 -10.91 -13.11
C ILE A 48 -6.89 -10.20 -14.23
N VAL A 49 -8.21 -10.33 -14.25
CA VAL A 49 -9.05 -9.65 -15.26
C VAL A 49 -9.17 -8.14 -14.99
N SER A 50 -9.02 -7.70 -13.73
CA SER A 50 -9.25 -6.30 -13.34
C SER A 50 -8.09 -5.34 -13.57
N GLN A 51 -6.88 -5.86 -13.83
CA GLN A 51 -5.65 -5.06 -13.95
C GLN A 51 -4.74 -5.62 -15.06
N PRO A 52 -3.80 -4.81 -15.61
CA PRO A 52 -2.76 -5.31 -16.50
C PRO A 52 -1.88 -6.37 -15.82
N VAL A 53 -1.55 -7.42 -16.55
CA VAL A 53 -0.67 -8.50 -16.08
C VAL A 53 0.81 -8.28 -16.44
N ASP A 54 1.09 -7.44 -17.44
CA ASP A 54 2.46 -7.04 -17.78
C ASP A 54 2.93 -5.93 -16.82
N PRO A 55 4.00 -6.17 -16.02
CA PRO A 55 4.53 -5.16 -15.10
C PRO A 55 5.01 -3.89 -15.81
N ASN A 56 5.48 -3.98 -17.06
CA ASN A 56 5.90 -2.80 -17.82
C ASN A 56 4.71 -1.92 -18.21
N GLU A 57 3.58 -2.52 -18.55
CA GLU A 57 2.33 -1.78 -18.77
C GLU A 57 1.87 -1.07 -17.48
N VAL A 58 1.92 -1.77 -16.35
CA VAL A 58 1.61 -1.17 -15.04
C VAL A 58 2.52 0.03 -14.77
N ILE A 59 3.84 -0.13 -14.94
CA ILE A 59 4.83 0.95 -14.75
C ILE A 59 4.51 2.14 -15.65
N ASN A 60 4.27 1.91 -16.94
CA ASN A 60 3.93 2.96 -17.90
C ASN A 60 2.65 3.70 -17.50
N ASN A 61 1.63 2.97 -17.03
CA ASN A 61 0.39 3.56 -16.55
C ASN A 61 0.61 4.43 -15.31
N LEU A 62 1.48 4.02 -14.38
CA LEU A 62 1.83 4.81 -13.20
C LEU A 62 2.60 6.09 -13.55
N LEU A 63 3.59 5.98 -14.44
CA LEU A 63 4.43 7.12 -14.85
C LEU A 63 3.67 8.16 -15.69
N ASN A 64 2.76 7.71 -16.56
CA ASN A 64 2.03 8.57 -17.48
C ASN A 64 0.66 9.01 -16.95
N ARG A 65 0.29 8.58 -15.74
CA ARG A 65 -1.01 8.94 -15.16
C ARG A 65 -1.08 10.45 -14.93
N LYS A 66 -1.84 11.12 -15.73
CA LYS A 66 -2.28 12.49 -15.44
C LYS A 66 -3.33 12.39 -14.33
N CYS A 67 -3.07 13.01 -13.19
CA CYS A 67 -4.10 13.21 -12.17
C CYS A 67 -5.24 14.01 -12.83
N LYS A 68 -6.34 13.35 -13.17
CA LYS A 68 -7.42 13.93 -14.00
C LYS A 68 -8.13 15.09 -13.31
N SER A 69 -8.15 15.13 -11.99
CA SER A 69 -8.92 16.10 -11.19
C SER A 69 -8.24 16.53 -9.90
N LYS A 70 -7.11 15.93 -9.53
CA LYS A 70 -6.46 16.14 -8.23
C LYS A 70 -4.96 16.37 -8.39
N SER A 71 -4.38 17.12 -7.43
CA SER A 71 -2.98 17.54 -7.49
C SER A 71 -2.00 16.41 -7.18
N HIS A 72 -2.45 15.39 -6.44
CA HIS A 72 -1.62 14.32 -5.91
C HIS A 72 -2.21 12.93 -6.18
N CYS A 73 -1.35 11.92 -6.15
CA CYS A 73 -1.75 10.53 -6.26
C CYS A 73 -1.09 9.69 -5.15
N TYR A 74 -1.91 9.02 -4.35
CA TYR A 74 -1.43 8.03 -3.41
C TYR A 74 -1.51 6.63 -4.04
N GLN A 75 -0.39 5.94 -4.03
CA GLN A 75 -0.28 4.57 -4.52
C GLN A 75 -0.02 3.64 -3.33
N LYS A 76 -0.89 2.66 -3.12
CA LYS A 76 -0.67 1.58 -2.15
C LYS A 76 -0.01 0.41 -2.86
N HIS A 77 1.15 -0.01 -2.37
CA HIS A 77 1.90 -1.14 -2.90
C HIS A 77 2.14 -2.18 -1.82
N MET A 78 1.86 -3.44 -2.17
CA MET A 78 2.30 -4.58 -1.39
C MET A 78 3.69 -5.00 -1.88
N THR A 79 4.67 -5.03 -0.97
CA THR A 79 6.07 -5.25 -1.36
C THR A 79 6.31 -6.60 -2.02
N GLN A 80 5.59 -7.65 -1.60
CA GLN A 80 5.67 -8.99 -2.21
C GLN A 80 5.16 -9.03 -3.65
N HIS A 81 4.36 -8.06 -4.10
CA HIS A 81 3.90 -8.02 -5.48
C HIS A 81 4.98 -7.56 -6.47
N ILE A 82 6.12 -7.06 -5.99
CA ILE A 82 7.26 -6.68 -6.83
C ILE A 82 8.21 -7.86 -6.93
N LEU A 83 8.22 -8.54 -8.07
CA LEU A 83 9.10 -9.67 -8.33
C LEU A 83 10.52 -9.20 -8.66
N ASP A 84 11.50 -10.12 -8.62
CA ASP A 84 12.91 -9.78 -8.77
C ASP A 84 13.28 -9.35 -10.21
N ASP A 85 12.47 -9.75 -11.18
CA ASP A 85 12.63 -9.41 -12.60
C ASP A 85 11.93 -8.10 -13.02
N PHE A 86 11.27 -7.39 -12.08
CA PHE A 86 10.62 -6.11 -12.39
C PHE A 86 11.64 -4.97 -12.40
N ASP A 87 11.55 -4.09 -13.38
CA ASP A 87 12.33 -2.83 -13.34
C ASP A 87 11.92 -1.99 -12.13
N LEU A 88 12.90 -1.51 -11.36
CA LEU A 88 12.70 -0.68 -10.19
C LEU A 88 12.98 0.82 -10.45
N ASN A 89 13.49 1.18 -11.63
CA ASN A 89 13.92 2.56 -11.90
C ASN A 89 12.78 3.58 -11.81
N TRP A 90 11.55 3.18 -12.12
CA TRP A 90 10.37 4.03 -12.03
C TRP A 90 10.11 4.54 -10.60
N MET A 91 10.50 3.78 -9.57
CA MET A 91 10.29 4.16 -8.17
C MET A 91 10.96 5.50 -7.83
N LYS A 92 12.08 5.84 -8.50
CA LYS A 92 12.82 7.09 -8.31
C LYS A 92 12.03 8.35 -8.72
N LYS A 93 10.93 8.18 -9.46
CA LYS A 93 10.06 9.28 -9.89
C LYS A 93 8.99 9.65 -8.86
N PHE A 94 8.94 8.95 -7.74
CA PHE A 94 7.92 9.09 -6.71
C PHE A 94 8.54 9.32 -5.33
N THR A 95 7.80 9.97 -4.45
CA THR A 95 8.12 9.99 -3.01
C THR A 95 7.80 8.62 -2.42
N ASN A 96 8.81 7.95 -1.87
CA ASN A 96 8.69 6.59 -1.37
C ASN A 96 8.56 6.56 0.15
N VAL A 97 7.44 6.04 0.64
CA VAL A 97 7.15 5.88 2.07
C VAL A 97 7.02 4.39 2.38
N PHE A 98 7.73 3.93 3.40
CA PHE A 98 7.70 2.55 3.89
C PHE A 98 6.93 2.49 5.21
N LEU A 99 5.79 1.83 5.18
CA LEU A 99 4.98 1.56 6.36
C LEU A 99 5.41 0.24 6.98
N ILE A 100 5.94 0.32 8.19
CA ILE A 100 6.43 -0.84 8.93
C ILE A 100 5.50 -1.21 10.09
N ARG A 101 5.64 -2.44 10.57
CA ARG A 101 4.98 -2.96 11.77
C ARG A 101 5.86 -4.01 12.40
N HIS A 102 5.85 -4.08 13.73
CA HIS A 102 6.61 -5.08 14.48
C HIS A 102 6.26 -6.50 13.98
N PRO A 103 7.27 -7.33 13.61
CA PRO A 103 7.06 -8.64 12.97
C PRO A 103 6.13 -9.57 13.74
N ALA A 104 6.26 -9.68 15.06
CA ALA A 104 5.38 -10.53 15.87
C ALA A 104 3.89 -10.16 15.76
N ARG A 105 3.58 -8.85 15.60
CA ARG A 105 2.21 -8.37 15.41
C ARG A 105 1.68 -8.70 14.01
N VAL A 106 2.56 -8.70 13.01
CA VAL A 106 2.20 -9.10 11.64
C VAL A 106 1.92 -10.60 11.60
N ILE A 107 2.83 -11.42 12.12
CA ILE A 107 2.70 -12.88 12.14
C ILE A 107 1.40 -13.30 12.85
N LYS A 108 1.11 -12.75 14.03
CA LYS A 108 -0.16 -13.02 14.73
C LYS A 108 -1.37 -12.69 13.89
N SER A 109 -1.42 -11.49 13.31
CA SER A 109 -2.57 -11.01 12.54
C SER A 109 -2.71 -11.69 11.17
N PHE A 110 -1.62 -12.18 10.60
CA PHE A 110 -1.62 -12.84 9.30
C PHE A 110 -1.97 -14.33 9.42
N GLY A 111 -1.46 -15.00 10.47
CA GLY A 111 -1.77 -16.39 10.78
C GLY A 111 -3.26 -16.65 11.06
N GLU A 112 -4.01 -15.63 11.52
CA GLU A 112 -5.47 -15.70 11.66
C GLU A 112 -6.22 -15.76 10.31
N LYS A 113 -5.56 -15.43 9.19
CA LYS A 113 -6.16 -15.36 7.85
C LYS A 113 -5.65 -16.41 6.87
N LEU A 114 -4.42 -16.87 7.04
CA LEU A 114 -3.77 -17.84 6.17
C LEU A 114 -3.09 -18.94 7.00
N ASN A 115 -3.64 -20.15 6.91
CA ASN A 115 -2.97 -21.34 7.40
C ASN A 115 -1.75 -21.61 6.50
N ASN A 116 -0.54 -21.67 7.07
CA ASN A 116 0.75 -21.90 6.38
C ASN A 116 1.37 -20.69 5.66
N ALA A 117 1.20 -19.47 6.19
CA ALA A 117 1.91 -18.30 5.68
C ALA A 117 3.44 -18.50 5.77
N SER A 118 4.14 -18.30 4.66
CA SER A 118 5.60 -18.32 4.59
C SER A 118 6.19 -16.95 4.99
N PHE A 119 7.50 -16.93 5.28
CA PHE A 119 8.21 -15.66 5.52
C PHE A 119 8.20 -14.74 4.29
N ALA A 120 8.12 -15.28 3.09
CA ALA A 120 8.02 -14.51 1.85
C ALA A 120 6.68 -13.76 1.76
N ASP A 121 5.58 -14.38 2.22
CA ASP A 121 4.23 -13.80 2.14
C ASP A 121 4.06 -12.56 3.02
N ILE A 122 4.85 -12.41 4.09
CA ILE A 122 4.83 -11.22 4.95
C ILE A 122 5.63 -10.04 4.38
N GLY A 123 6.40 -10.26 3.31
CA GLY A 123 7.01 -9.20 2.49
C GLY A 123 8.18 -8.43 3.13
N PHE A 124 8.67 -8.77 4.32
CA PHE A 124 9.73 -8.02 5.00
C PHE A 124 11.05 -8.01 4.26
N LYS A 125 11.48 -9.17 3.71
CA LYS A 125 12.72 -9.25 2.93
C LYS A 125 12.65 -8.35 1.70
N LYS A 126 11.53 -8.39 0.99
CA LYS A 126 11.31 -7.55 -0.19
C LYS A 126 11.21 -6.07 0.20
N GLN A 127 10.55 -5.75 1.31
CA GLN A 127 10.47 -4.37 1.80
C GLN A 127 11.87 -3.78 2.08
N LEU A 128 12.73 -4.54 2.76
CA LEU A 128 14.13 -4.16 3.01
C LEU A 128 14.92 -4.02 1.69
N HIS A 129 14.74 -4.95 0.74
CA HIS A 129 15.38 -4.89 -0.56
C HIS A 129 15.03 -3.59 -1.32
N LEU A 130 13.75 -3.25 -1.41
CA LEU A 130 13.28 -2.03 -2.08
C LEU A 130 13.78 -0.75 -1.38
N PHE A 131 13.79 -0.74 -0.04
CA PHE A 131 14.34 0.36 0.74
C PHE A 131 15.83 0.58 0.45
N ASN A 132 16.63 -0.50 0.50
CA ASN A 132 18.07 -0.45 0.23
C ASN A 132 18.35 -0.01 -1.22
N TYR A 133 17.60 -0.52 -2.19
CA TYR A 133 17.71 -0.09 -3.59
C TYR A 133 17.54 1.42 -3.72
N LEU A 134 16.47 1.98 -3.15
CA LEU A 134 16.22 3.43 -3.20
C LEU A 134 17.32 4.23 -2.51
N SER A 135 17.74 3.80 -1.31
CA SER A 135 18.80 4.47 -0.55
C SER A 135 20.13 4.49 -1.31
N GLN A 136 20.50 3.38 -1.95
CA GLN A 136 21.72 3.27 -2.76
C GLN A 136 21.67 4.13 -4.03
N THR A 137 20.48 4.48 -4.51
CA THR A 137 20.29 5.38 -5.66
C THR A 137 20.20 6.86 -5.27
N GLY A 138 20.53 7.20 -4.03
CA GLY A 138 20.52 8.57 -3.51
C GLY A 138 19.13 9.10 -3.11
N GLN A 139 18.10 8.25 -3.15
CA GLN A 139 16.78 8.61 -2.61
C GLN A 139 16.81 8.62 -1.08
N LYS A 140 15.90 9.35 -0.47
CA LYS A 140 15.67 9.35 0.99
C LYS A 140 14.28 8.80 1.28
N PRO A 141 14.10 7.46 1.32
CA PRO A 141 12.80 6.87 1.64
C PRO A 141 12.36 7.23 3.05
N ILE A 142 11.09 7.59 3.20
CA ILE A 142 10.47 7.92 4.49
C ILE A 142 10.02 6.61 5.15
N ILE A 143 10.17 6.49 6.46
CA ILE A 143 9.69 5.35 7.24
C ILE A 143 8.64 5.83 8.23
N ILE A 144 7.53 5.10 8.33
CA ILE A 144 6.50 5.33 9.34
C ILE A 144 6.09 4.00 9.98
N ASP A 145 6.00 3.96 11.32
CA ASP A 145 5.55 2.77 12.04
C ASP A 145 4.02 2.82 12.27
N SER A 146 3.36 1.73 11.99
CA SER A 146 1.94 1.55 12.27
C SER A 146 1.60 1.65 13.77
N PHE A 147 2.56 1.42 14.66
CA PHE A 147 2.41 1.62 16.09
C PHE A 147 2.22 3.10 16.42
N ASP A 148 3.05 3.98 15.86
CA ASP A 148 2.96 5.42 16.09
C ASP A 148 1.66 6.00 15.53
N ILE A 149 1.24 5.53 14.35
CA ILE A 149 -0.07 5.89 13.78
C ILE A 149 -1.21 5.51 14.71
N ARG A 150 -1.19 4.31 15.31
CA ARG A 150 -2.25 3.87 16.24
C ARG A 150 -2.19 4.61 17.57
N LYS A 151 -1.01 4.93 18.06
CA LYS A 151 -0.80 5.60 19.35
C LYS A 151 -1.26 7.06 19.29
N ASN A 152 -0.91 7.78 18.23
CA ASN A 152 -1.30 9.16 18.02
C ASN A 152 -1.47 9.45 16.50
N PRO A 153 -2.64 9.12 15.91
CA PRO A 153 -2.86 9.26 14.48
C PRO A 153 -2.61 10.67 13.96
N ARG A 154 -3.05 11.69 14.70
CA ARG A 154 -2.86 13.09 14.30
C ARG A 154 -1.38 13.43 14.17
N SER A 155 -0.60 13.24 15.21
CA SER A 155 0.83 13.60 15.21
C SER A 155 1.61 12.81 14.16
N ALA A 156 1.32 11.50 14.01
CA ALA A 156 1.97 10.67 12.99
C ALA A 156 1.65 11.14 11.56
N LEU A 157 0.40 11.52 11.29
CA LEU A 157 0.00 12.03 9.97
C LEU A 157 0.50 13.46 9.71
N GLU A 158 0.55 14.32 10.72
CA GLU A 158 1.15 15.66 10.61
C GLU A 158 2.63 15.55 10.22
N CYS A 159 3.39 14.69 10.91
CA CYS A 159 4.78 14.42 10.59
C CYS A 159 4.94 13.85 9.17
N LEU A 160 4.17 12.82 8.82
CA LEU A 160 4.22 12.23 7.48
C LEU A 160 3.89 13.26 6.39
N CYS A 161 2.86 14.08 6.58
CA CYS A 161 2.47 15.11 5.62
C CYS A 161 3.59 16.14 5.42
N SER A 162 4.26 16.54 6.51
CA SER A 162 5.43 17.42 6.44
C SER A 162 6.56 16.81 5.62
N GLU A 163 6.89 15.52 5.89
CA GLU A 163 7.96 14.81 5.19
C GLU A 163 7.67 14.61 3.68
N VAL A 164 6.41 14.38 3.31
CA VAL A 164 6.03 14.24 1.89
C VAL A 164 5.70 15.57 1.20
N GLY A 165 5.78 16.69 1.93
CA GLY A 165 5.59 18.03 1.37
C GLY A 165 4.13 18.41 1.10
N VAL A 166 3.17 17.89 1.87
CA VAL A 166 1.75 18.26 1.76
C VAL A 166 1.19 18.74 3.10
N LYS A 167 0.16 19.58 3.05
CA LYS A 167 -0.50 20.03 4.28
C LYS A 167 -1.31 18.89 4.90
N PHE A 168 -1.20 18.73 6.22
CA PHE A 168 -2.12 17.86 6.97
C PHE A 168 -3.56 18.41 6.90
N MET A 169 -4.52 17.50 6.79
CA MET A 169 -5.95 17.80 6.82
C MET A 169 -6.65 16.91 7.87
N PRO A 170 -7.49 17.47 8.74
CA PRO A 170 -8.21 16.72 9.79
C PRO A 170 -9.07 15.57 9.26
N GLU A 171 -9.56 15.68 8.02
CA GLU A 171 -10.34 14.66 7.31
C GLU A 171 -9.57 13.35 7.13
N MET A 172 -8.25 13.39 7.22
CA MET A 172 -7.39 12.19 7.18
C MET A 172 -7.56 11.27 8.40
N LEU A 173 -8.12 11.77 9.50
CA LEU A 173 -8.26 11.01 10.74
C LEU A 173 -9.44 10.06 10.75
N SER A 174 -10.39 10.23 9.85
CA SER A 174 -11.61 9.42 9.79
C SER A 174 -12.06 9.17 8.36
N TRP A 175 -12.90 8.16 8.17
CA TRP A 175 -13.56 7.81 6.91
C TRP A 175 -14.89 7.15 7.20
N ARG A 176 -15.75 7.05 6.19
CA ARG A 176 -17.06 6.37 6.30
C ARG A 176 -16.85 4.86 6.35
N LYS A 177 -17.68 4.17 7.15
CA LYS A 177 -17.80 2.71 7.07
C LYS A 177 -18.17 2.26 5.67
N GLY A 178 -17.72 1.06 5.31
CA GLY A 178 -17.90 0.49 4.00
C GLY A 178 -16.65 0.60 3.13
N GLY A 179 -16.78 0.28 1.86
CA GLY A 179 -15.68 0.32 0.90
C GLY A 179 -15.38 1.73 0.42
N HIS A 180 -14.20 1.90 -0.15
CA HIS A 180 -13.81 3.11 -0.88
C HIS A 180 -13.92 2.86 -2.39
N LYS A 181 -14.28 3.89 -3.16
CA LYS A 181 -14.43 3.79 -4.63
C LYS A 181 -13.17 3.34 -5.38
N SER A 182 -12.02 3.43 -4.75
CA SER A 182 -10.73 3.01 -5.29
C SER A 182 -10.31 1.61 -4.85
N ASP A 183 -11.13 0.92 -4.07
CA ASP A 183 -10.85 -0.45 -3.66
C ASP A 183 -10.77 -1.37 -4.87
N GLY A 184 -9.73 -2.21 -4.92
CA GLY A 184 -9.66 -3.28 -5.90
C GLY A 184 -10.70 -4.36 -5.62
N VAL A 185 -10.94 -5.22 -6.60
CA VAL A 185 -11.92 -6.32 -6.50
C VAL A 185 -11.67 -7.25 -5.32
N TRP A 186 -10.41 -7.39 -4.89
CA TRP A 186 -9.96 -8.18 -3.72
C TRP A 186 -10.40 -7.63 -2.37
N ALA A 187 -10.89 -6.40 -2.30
CA ALA A 187 -11.30 -5.77 -1.05
C ALA A 187 -12.38 -6.56 -0.31
N LYS A 188 -13.28 -7.22 -1.04
CA LYS A 188 -14.33 -8.08 -0.49
C LYS A 188 -13.77 -9.16 0.45
N HIS A 189 -12.56 -9.67 0.16
CA HIS A 189 -11.90 -10.69 0.98
C HIS A 189 -10.97 -10.08 2.03
N TRP A 190 -10.16 -9.06 1.64
CA TRP A 190 -9.05 -8.61 2.47
C TRP A 190 -9.36 -7.42 3.38
N TYR A 191 -10.34 -6.55 3.05
CA TYR A 191 -10.53 -5.26 3.70
C TYR A 191 -11.65 -5.23 4.75
N GLY A 192 -12.21 -6.38 5.15
CA GLY A 192 -13.33 -6.45 6.07
C GLY A 192 -13.13 -5.66 7.36
N ALA A 193 -11.94 -5.69 7.97
CA ALA A 193 -11.66 -4.93 9.19
C ALA A 193 -11.70 -3.40 8.96
N VAL A 194 -11.17 -2.92 7.85
CA VAL A 194 -11.19 -1.48 7.54
C VAL A 194 -12.57 -1.01 7.09
N HIS A 195 -13.34 -1.86 6.41
CA HIS A 195 -14.73 -1.59 6.06
C HIS A 195 -15.64 -1.38 7.30
N LEU A 196 -15.29 -1.99 8.42
CA LEU A 196 -16.01 -1.85 9.70
C LEU A 196 -15.49 -0.68 10.54
N SER A 197 -14.39 -0.03 10.14
CA SER A 197 -13.77 1.06 10.88
C SER A 197 -14.16 2.44 10.33
N GLU A 198 -13.98 3.47 11.18
CA GLU A 198 -14.21 4.88 10.82
C GLU A 198 -12.96 5.74 11.07
N GLY A 199 -11.81 5.10 11.37
CA GLY A 199 -10.57 5.76 11.69
C GLY A 199 -9.49 4.77 12.14
N PHE A 200 -8.41 5.28 12.74
CA PHE A 200 -7.27 4.49 13.17
C PHE A 200 -7.44 3.82 14.55
N SER A 201 -8.51 4.09 15.24
CA SER A 201 -8.85 3.47 16.53
C SER A 201 -9.32 2.02 16.34
N GLY A 202 -8.73 1.09 17.08
CA GLY A 202 -9.06 -0.34 17.07
C GLY A 202 -7.93 -1.17 17.66
#